data_788acb519b43d9a81bb9a0229a2a4705
#
_entry.id   788acb519b43d9a81bb9a0229a2a4705
#
_cell.length_a   1.000
_cell.length_b   1.000
_cell.length_c   1.000
_cell.angle_alpha   90.00
_cell.angle_beta   90.00
_cell.angle_gamma   90.00
#
_symmetry.space_group_name_H-M   'P 1'
#
loop_
_entity.id
_entity.type
_entity.pdbx_description
1 polymer ?
#
loop_
_entity_poly.entity_id
_entity_poly.type
_entity_poly.pdbx_seq_one_letter_code
_entity_poly.pdbx_strand_id
1 'polypeptide(L)'
;HIDLSTPSGFVTMTFFTEFLRNPRQNASIVPSAPAACEKMFEGLDMSAMEYVVELGPGTGCFTKELMAQLPASAEVLMLEINPTFCPKLEDKFGHRFHVRQVSAHLMDEVVKELGWPRIDLVVSGLPYTLPDAVIDPLFESLKRRTKEGTTYRFFTYVPPLMKRKYEPSGFDLTLEHLVVKNVPPMWIYSAKGRT
;
A
#
# COMPACT_ATOMS: atom_id res chain seq x y z
N HIS A 1 14.30 14.28 12.71
CA HIS A 1 14.73 13.28 13.70
C HIS A 1 13.50 12.74 14.40
N ILE A 2 13.01 11.56 13.96
CA ILE A 2 11.96 10.83 14.68
C ILE A 2 12.65 10.14 15.85
N ASP A 3 12.21 10.47 17.04
CA ASP A 3 12.72 9.86 18.29
C ASP A 3 12.24 8.42 18.42
N LEU A 4 13.13 7.46 18.18
CA LEU A 4 12.89 6.03 18.27
C LEU A 4 12.95 5.50 19.72
N SER A 5 13.06 6.38 20.73
CA SER A 5 13.22 5.99 22.14
C SER A 5 11.90 5.80 22.91
N THR A 6 10.74 5.96 22.26
CA THR A 6 9.45 5.73 22.93
C THR A 6 9.12 4.22 23.03
N PRO A 7 8.53 3.75 24.15
CA PRO A 7 8.15 2.34 24.31
C PRO A 7 7.22 1.79 23.23
N SER A 8 6.41 2.64 22.61
CA SER A 8 5.50 2.27 21.51
C SER A 8 6.25 1.94 20.22
N GLY A 9 7.35 2.62 19.92
CA GLY A 9 8.18 2.35 18.73
C GLY A 9 8.90 1.00 18.82
N PHE A 10 9.33 0.61 20.01
CA PHE A 10 10.03 -0.67 20.22
C PHE A 10 9.11 -1.89 20.12
N VAL A 11 7.87 -1.78 20.62
CA VAL A 11 6.84 -2.83 20.52
C VAL A 11 6.42 -3.03 19.06
N THR A 12 6.23 -1.95 18.31
CA THR A 12 5.87 -2.00 16.89
C THR A 12 6.97 -2.68 16.04
N MET A 13 8.25 -2.39 16.35
CA MET A 13 9.38 -2.99 15.65
C MET A 13 9.54 -4.49 15.94
N THR A 14 9.24 -4.95 17.16
CA THR A 14 9.35 -6.36 17.56
C THR A 14 8.27 -7.21 16.89
N PHE A 15 7.02 -6.75 16.85
CA PHE A 15 5.94 -7.43 16.15
C PHE A 15 6.17 -7.50 14.63
N PHE A 16 6.74 -6.45 14.07
CA PHE A 16 7.00 -6.39 12.63
C PHE A 16 8.18 -7.27 12.20
N THR A 17 9.22 -7.38 13.02
CA THR A 17 10.33 -8.31 12.77
C THR A 17 9.90 -9.76 12.89
N GLU A 18 8.97 -10.10 13.79
CA GLU A 18 8.36 -11.43 13.85
C GLU A 18 7.48 -11.72 12.63
N PHE A 19 6.70 -10.72 12.18
CA PHE A 19 5.91 -10.80 10.95
C PHE A 19 6.79 -11.06 9.72
N LEU A 20 7.95 -10.40 9.61
CA LEU A 20 8.91 -10.61 8.51
C LEU A 20 9.69 -11.93 8.64
N ARG A 21 9.85 -12.48 9.84
CA ARG A 21 10.57 -13.75 10.06
C ARG A 21 9.76 -15.00 9.72
N ASN A 22 8.43 -14.89 9.64
CA ASN A 22 7.56 -16.02 9.29
C ASN A 22 6.84 -15.82 7.94
N PRO A 23 7.57 -15.79 6.81
CA PRO A 23 6.98 -15.55 5.47
C PRO A 23 5.95 -16.60 5.07
N ARG A 24 5.99 -17.81 5.67
CA ARG A 24 5.02 -18.89 5.40
C ARG A 24 3.65 -18.68 6.04
N GLN A 25 3.54 -17.84 7.09
CA GLN A 25 2.24 -17.44 7.67
C GLN A 25 1.66 -16.20 6.96
N ASN A 26 2.49 -15.48 6.22
CA ASN A 26 2.13 -14.25 5.51
C ASN A 26 2.01 -14.56 4.02
N ALA A 27 0.91 -15.18 3.63
CA ALA A 27 0.56 -15.50 2.23
C ALA A 27 0.57 -14.29 1.26
N SER A 28 0.96 -13.13 1.74
CA SER A 28 0.98 -11.85 1.02
C SER A 28 2.31 -11.52 0.31
N ILE A 29 3.35 -12.35 0.46
CA ILE A 29 4.68 -12.09 -0.16
C ILE A 29 4.92 -12.99 -1.38
N VAL A 30 3.88 -13.55 -1.95
CA VAL A 30 4.03 -14.22 -3.25
C VAL A 30 4.16 -13.12 -4.30
N PRO A 31 5.27 -13.08 -5.08
CA PRO A 31 5.39 -12.10 -6.17
C PRO A 31 4.19 -12.24 -7.08
N SER A 32 3.43 -11.17 -7.25
CA SER A 32 2.30 -11.16 -8.17
C SER A 32 2.80 -11.37 -9.59
N ALA A 33 2.11 -12.22 -10.36
CA ALA A 33 2.43 -12.37 -11.78
C ALA A 33 2.32 -11.00 -12.49
N PRO A 34 3.13 -10.72 -13.53
CA PRO A 34 3.06 -9.44 -14.25
C PRO A 34 1.65 -9.04 -14.66
N ALA A 35 0.86 -9.99 -15.18
CA ALA A 35 -0.55 -9.75 -15.53
C ALA A 35 -1.43 -9.35 -14.33
N ALA A 36 -1.09 -9.77 -13.13
CA ALA A 36 -1.80 -9.37 -11.91
C ALA A 36 -1.42 -7.94 -11.50
N CYS A 37 -0.16 -7.54 -11.74
CA CYS A 37 0.30 -6.17 -11.48
C CYS A 37 -0.37 -5.16 -12.44
N GLU A 38 -0.52 -5.50 -13.72
CA GLU A 38 -1.25 -4.69 -14.71
C GLU A 38 -2.73 -4.49 -14.30
N LYS A 39 -3.40 -5.57 -13.88
CA LYS A 39 -4.80 -5.53 -13.45
C LYS A 39 -5.06 -4.64 -12.23
N MET A 40 -4.05 -4.35 -11.42
CA MET A 40 -4.18 -3.42 -10.30
C MET A 40 -4.59 -2.01 -10.75
N PHE A 41 -4.17 -1.59 -11.94
CA PHE A 41 -4.38 -0.24 -12.45
C PHE A 41 -5.42 -0.17 -13.58
N GLU A 42 -5.92 -1.30 -14.06
CA GLU A 42 -6.90 -1.35 -15.13
C GLU A 42 -8.17 -0.57 -14.78
N GLY A 43 -8.65 0.25 -15.73
CA GLY A 43 -9.82 1.10 -15.55
C GLY A 43 -9.57 2.41 -14.81
N LEU A 44 -8.31 2.70 -14.41
CA LEU A 44 -7.93 4.00 -13.86
C LEU A 44 -7.37 4.90 -14.96
N ASP A 45 -7.70 6.19 -14.90
CA ASP A 45 -7.03 7.20 -15.73
C ASP A 45 -5.69 7.58 -15.08
N MET A 46 -4.67 6.77 -15.36
CA MET A 46 -3.33 6.98 -14.83
C MET A 46 -2.68 8.26 -15.37
N SER A 47 -3.14 8.76 -16.52
CA SER A 47 -2.57 9.96 -17.16
C SER A 47 -2.90 11.25 -16.40
N ALA A 48 -3.95 11.26 -15.60
CA ALA A 48 -4.39 12.39 -14.78
C ALA A 48 -3.81 12.39 -13.35
N MET A 49 -3.04 11.36 -12.97
CA MET A 49 -2.52 11.22 -11.61
C MET A 49 -1.16 11.91 -11.48
N GLU A 50 -1.00 12.69 -10.41
CA GLU A 50 0.24 13.40 -10.08
C GLU A 50 0.89 12.87 -8.80
N TYR A 51 0.09 12.51 -7.79
CA TYR A 51 0.58 12.10 -6.46
C TYR A 51 0.06 10.72 -6.08
N VAL A 52 0.93 9.74 -6.08
CA VAL A 52 0.58 8.34 -5.86
C VAL A 52 1.33 7.79 -4.65
N VAL A 53 0.63 7.07 -3.78
CA VAL A 53 1.24 6.37 -2.63
C VAL A 53 1.16 4.86 -2.85
N GLU A 54 2.28 4.18 -2.71
CA GLU A 54 2.37 2.73 -2.67
C GLU A 54 2.73 2.26 -1.28
N LEU A 55 1.85 1.47 -0.67
CA LEU A 55 2.03 0.90 0.66
C LEU A 55 2.52 -0.53 0.56
N GLY A 56 3.73 -0.79 1.08
CA GLY A 56 4.36 -2.10 1.05
C GLY A 56 4.74 -2.56 -0.38
N PRO A 57 5.58 -1.80 -1.12
CA PRO A 57 6.00 -2.15 -2.47
C PRO A 57 6.74 -3.49 -2.57
N GLY A 58 7.42 -3.92 -1.50
CA GLY A 58 8.19 -5.15 -1.47
C GLY A 58 9.24 -5.20 -2.58
N THR A 59 9.07 -6.11 -3.55
CA THR A 59 10.00 -6.25 -4.69
C THR A 59 9.75 -5.25 -5.82
N GLY A 60 8.72 -4.40 -5.71
CA GLY A 60 8.39 -3.35 -6.68
C GLY A 60 7.64 -3.84 -7.92
N CYS A 61 6.74 -4.82 -7.78
CA CYS A 61 5.93 -5.29 -8.91
C CYS A 61 4.93 -4.21 -9.36
N PHE A 62 4.15 -3.67 -8.43
CA PHE A 62 3.23 -2.56 -8.74
C PHE A 62 4.00 -1.28 -9.06
N THR A 63 5.12 -1.01 -8.37
CA THR A 63 5.99 0.14 -8.67
C THR A 63 6.42 0.17 -10.13
N LYS A 64 6.76 -0.99 -10.71
CA LYS A 64 7.12 -1.10 -12.13
C LYS A 64 5.98 -0.67 -13.05
N GLU A 65 4.75 -1.07 -12.73
CA GLU A 65 3.57 -0.67 -13.49
C GLU A 65 3.26 0.83 -13.32
N LEU A 66 3.38 1.36 -12.10
CA LEU A 66 3.28 2.81 -11.85
C LEU A 66 4.27 3.58 -12.71
N MET A 67 5.53 3.13 -12.77
CA MET A 67 6.57 3.75 -13.60
C MET A 67 6.21 3.76 -15.10
N ALA A 68 5.57 2.69 -15.57
CA ALA A 68 5.21 2.53 -16.98
C ALA A 68 4.00 3.35 -17.39
N GLN A 69 3.03 3.57 -16.48
CA GLN A 69 1.71 4.13 -16.80
C GLN A 69 1.54 5.59 -16.36
N LEU A 70 2.27 6.04 -15.33
CA LEU A 70 2.18 7.41 -14.83
C LEU A 70 2.91 8.42 -15.73
N PRO A 71 2.41 9.67 -15.82
CA PRO A 71 3.15 10.76 -16.46
C PRO A 71 4.56 10.92 -15.87
N ALA A 72 5.50 11.41 -16.66
CA ALA A 72 6.87 11.65 -16.19
C ALA A 72 6.94 12.69 -15.04
N SER A 73 5.95 13.57 -14.95
CA SER A 73 5.81 14.58 -13.88
C SER A 73 5.21 14.03 -12.58
N ALA A 74 4.61 12.84 -12.60
CA ALA A 74 4.00 12.27 -11.40
C ALA A 74 5.05 11.86 -10.38
N GLU A 75 4.73 12.05 -9.11
CA GLU A 75 5.54 11.64 -7.97
C GLU A 75 4.93 10.43 -7.28
N VAL A 76 5.76 9.50 -6.84
CA VAL A 76 5.33 8.30 -6.14
C VAL A 76 6.02 8.20 -4.79
N LEU A 77 5.24 8.12 -3.72
CA LEU A 77 5.72 7.83 -2.38
C LEU A 77 5.58 6.33 -2.10
N MET A 78 6.69 5.68 -1.78
CA MET A 78 6.74 4.28 -1.38
C MET A 78 7.03 4.16 0.11
N LEU A 79 6.10 3.58 0.87
CA LEU A 79 6.28 3.29 2.29
C LEU A 79 6.58 1.80 2.46
N GLU A 80 7.84 1.50 2.77
CA GLU A 80 8.32 0.14 2.98
C GLU A 80 9.07 0.07 4.31
N ILE A 81 8.75 -0.91 5.13
CA ILE A 81 9.40 -1.05 6.44
C ILE A 81 10.62 -1.96 6.41
N ASN A 82 10.70 -2.84 5.39
CA ASN A 82 11.80 -3.78 5.28
C ASN A 82 13.07 -3.08 4.77
N PRO A 83 14.13 -2.98 5.62
CA PRO A 83 15.35 -2.29 5.26
C PRO A 83 16.09 -2.94 4.07
N THR A 84 15.77 -4.21 3.75
CA THR A 84 16.39 -4.91 2.62
C THR A 84 15.80 -4.48 1.29
N PHE A 85 14.53 -4.03 1.26
CA PHE A 85 13.87 -3.59 0.02
C PHE A 85 14.11 -2.12 -0.29
N CYS A 86 14.18 -1.25 0.71
CA CYS A 86 14.33 0.19 0.50
C CYS A 86 15.49 0.58 -0.43
N PRO A 87 16.75 0.14 -0.19
CA PRO A 87 17.85 0.48 -1.09
C PRO A 87 17.67 -0.03 -2.52
N LYS A 88 17.06 -1.21 -2.68
CA LYS A 88 16.80 -1.81 -3.99
C LYS A 88 15.73 -1.04 -4.77
N LEU A 89 14.75 -0.49 -4.08
CA LEU A 89 13.71 0.34 -4.69
C LEU A 89 14.28 1.70 -5.12
N GLU A 90 15.10 2.33 -4.28
CA GLU A 90 15.80 3.57 -4.59
C GLU A 90 16.71 3.44 -5.82
N ASP A 91 17.54 2.40 -5.86
CA ASP A 91 18.44 2.11 -6.99
C ASP A 91 17.66 1.85 -8.28
N LYS A 92 16.55 1.12 -8.19
CA LYS A 92 15.78 0.69 -9.35
C LYS A 92 14.89 1.76 -9.98
N PHE A 93 14.30 2.66 -9.17
CA PHE A 93 13.22 3.54 -9.63
C PHE A 93 13.57 5.03 -9.70
N GLY A 94 14.69 5.47 -9.10
CA GLY A 94 15.22 6.82 -9.26
C GLY A 94 14.47 7.91 -8.50
N HIS A 95 14.74 9.20 -8.87
CA HIS A 95 14.46 10.38 -8.05
C HIS A 95 12.98 10.80 -7.94
N ARG A 96 12.12 10.39 -8.84
CA ARG A 96 10.69 10.73 -8.75
C ARG A 96 9.91 9.78 -7.83
N PHE A 97 10.58 8.75 -7.33
CA PHE A 97 10.04 7.76 -6.41
C PHE A 97 10.67 7.97 -5.03
N HIS A 98 9.86 8.47 -4.11
CA HIS A 98 10.29 8.78 -2.74
C HIS A 98 10.17 7.52 -1.87
N VAL A 99 11.25 6.80 -1.68
CA VAL A 99 11.25 5.64 -0.75
C VAL A 99 11.40 6.15 0.68
N ARG A 100 10.54 5.68 1.58
CA ARG A 100 10.62 5.95 3.01
C ARG A 100 10.54 4.65 3.79
N GLN A 101 11.57 4.41 4.62
CA GLN A 101 11.60 3.25 5.51
C GLN A 101 10.78 3.55 6.77
N VAL A 102 9.47 3.61 6.63
CA VAL A 102 8.53 3.88 7.71
C VAL A 102 7.27 3.01 7.59
N SER A 103 6.55 2.89 8.69
CA SER A 103 5.28 2.16 8.70
C SER A 103 4.18 2.92 7.95
N ALA A 104 3.31 2.19 7.27
CA ALA A 104 2.25 2.74 6.42
C ALA A 104 1.28 3.67 7.15
N HIS A 105 1.08 3.53 8.46
CA HIS A 105 0.22 4.43 9.24
C HIS A 105 0.75 5.87 9.32
N LEU A 106 2.02 6.08 9.01
CA LEU A 106 2.65 7.40 8.93
C LEU A 106 2.50 8.07 7.55
N MET A 107 1.63 7.54 6.70
CA MET A 107 1.41 8.05 5.34
C MET A 107 1.13 9.56 5.31
N ASP A 108 0.24 10.04 6.15
CA ASP A 108 -0.15 11.45 6.16
C ASP A 108 0.97 12.38 6.61
N GLU A 109 1.78 11.96 7.57
CA GLU A 109 2.94 12.72 8.03
C GLU A 109 3.96 12.88 6.90
N VAL A 110 4.28 11.79 6.20
CA VAL A 110 5.24 11.83 5.09
C VAL A 110 4.71 12.61 3.90
N VAL A 111 3.43 12.48 3.57
CA VAL A 111 2.78 13.29 2.50
C VAL A 111 2.86 14.79 2.84
N LYS A 112 2.64 15.14 4.11
CA LYS A 112 2.79 16.52 4.59
C LYS A 112 4.24 17.02 4.51
N GLU A 113 5.22 16.20 4.86
CA GLU A 113 6.65 16.52 4.72
C GLU A 113 7.04 16.79 3.27
N LEU A 114 6.48 16.03 2.30
CA LEU A 114 6.69 16.23 0.88
C LEU A 114 5.96 17.47 0.33
N GLY A 115 5.07 18.08 1.11
CA GLY A 115 4.29 19.24 0.69
C GLY A 115 3.23 18.93 -0.36
N TRP A 116 2.82 17.69 -0.50
CA TRP A 116 1.82 17.29 -1.49
C TRP A 116 0.43 17.83 -1.13
N PRO A 117 -0.27 18.47 -2.07
CA PRO A 117 -1.58 19.06 -1.81
C PRO A 117 -2.70 18.04 -1.70
N ARG A 118 -2.53 16.85 -2.30
CA ARG A 118 -3.51 15.76 -2.36
C ARG A 118 -2.81 14.41 -2.56
N ILE A 119 -3.59 13.36 -2.53
CA ILE A 119 -3.20 12.02 -3.01
C ILE A 119 -4.25 11.61 -4.05
N ASP A 120 -3.83 11.26 -5.25
CA ASP A 120 -4.75 10.82 -6.32
C ASP A 120 -5.05 9.31 -6.19
N LEU A 121 -4.02 8.52 -5.88
CA LEU A 121 -4.14 7.07 -5.74
C LEU A 121 -3.32 6.57 -4.55
N VAL A 122 -3.92 5.69 -3.76
CA VAL A 122 -3.20 4.80 -2.84
C VAL A 122 -3.34 3.37 -3.36
N VAL A 123 -2.22 2.71 -3.59
CA VAL A 123 -2.17 1.28 -3.90
C VAL A 123 -1.50 0.54 -2.75
N SER A 124 -2.09 -0.58 -2.30
CA SER A 124 -1.58 -1.30 -1.14
C SER A 124 -1.30 -2.77 -1.45
N GLY A 125 -0.05 -3.16 -1.17
CA GLY A 125 0.40 -4.55 -1.09
C GLY A 125 0.42 -5.10 0.34
N LEU A 126 -0.14 -4.35 1.30
CA LEU A 126 -0.10 -4.71 2.71
C LEU A 126 -1.12 -5.82 3.04
N PRO A 127 -0.76 -6.75 3.93
CA PRO A 127 -1.70 -7.74 4.41
C PRO A 127 -2.73 -7.13 5.37
N TYR A 128 -3.98 -7.57 5.28
CA TYR A 128 -5.05 -7.18 6.21
C TYR A 128 -4.83 -7.68 7.65
N THR A 129 -3.82 -8.52 7.88
CA THR A 129 -3.45 -9.08 9.18
C THR A 129 -2.44 -8.23 9.96
N LEU A 130 -2.19 -6.99 9.52
CA LEU A 130 -1.37 -6.05 10.27
C LEU A 130 -1.94 -5.84 11.69
N PRO A 131 -1.06 -5.58 12.70
CA PRO A 131 -1.51 -5.23 14.04
C PRO A 131 -2.46 -4.04 14.04
N ASP A 132 -3.44 -4.05 14.96
CA ASP A 132 -4.45 -2.97 15.07
C ASP A 132 -3.79 -1.60 15.29
N ALA A 133 -2.69 -1.54 16.03
CA ALA A 133 -1.90 -0.32 16.24
C ALA A 133 -1.37 0.31 14.93
N VAL A 134 -1.28 -0.46 13.83
CA VAL A 134 -0.86 0.02 12.51
C VAL A 134 -2.07 0.20 11.60
N ILE A 135 -2.97 -0.79 11.58
CA ILE A 135 -4.04 -0.81 10.60
C ILE A 135 -5.16 0.18 10.94
N ASP A 136 -5.47 0.41 12.22
CA ASP A 136 -6.54 1.31 12.61
C ASP A 136 -6.25 2.78 12.25
N PRO A 137 -5.09 3.39 12.61
CA PRO A 137 -4.76 4.74 12.18
C PRO A 137 -4.60 4.84 10.65
N LEU A 138 -4.06 3.81 9.98
CA LEU A 138 -4.03 3.78 8.52
C LEU A 138 -5.43 3.80 7.90
N PHE A 139 -6.37 3.02 8.44
CA PHE A 139 -7.74 2.98 7.96
C PHE A 139 -8.47 4.32 8.19
N GLU A 140 -8.24 5.00 9.31
CA GLU A 140 -8.79 6.34 9.53
C GLU A 140 -8.29 7.33 8.47
N SER A 141 -6.99 7.30 8.16
CA SER A 141 -6.41 8.11 7.11
C SER A 141 -7.02 7.78 5.74
N LEU A 142 -7.06 6.51 5.35
CA LEU A 142 -7.62 6.06 4.07
C LEU A 142 -9.11 6.41 3.92
N LYS A 143 -9.92 6.26 4.98
CA LYS A 143 -11.32 6.67 4.95
C LYS A 143 -11.48 8.16 4.67
N ARG A 144 -10.70 9.01 5.34
CA ARG A 144 -10.72 10.45 5.11
C ARG A 144 -10.29 10.75 3.67
N ARG A 145 -9.16 10.24 3.22
CA ARG A 145 -8.60 10.48 1.87
C ARG A 145 -9.55 10.03 0.77
N THR A 146 -10.20 8.89 0.92
CA THR A 146 -11.16 8.40 -0.09
C THR A 146 -12.44 9.23 -0.16
N LYS A 147 -12.83 9.92 0.92
CA LYS A 147 -13.91 10.91 0.91
C LYS A 147 -13.50 12.21 0.22
N GLU A 148 -12.23 12.57 0.29
CA GLU A 148 -11.62 13.72 -0.38
C GLU A 148 -11.35 13.49 -1.88
N GLY A 149 -11.58 12.28 -2.39
CA GLY A 149 -11.43 11.95 -3.81
C GLY A 149 -10.28 11.02 -4.15
N THR A 150 -9.45 10.63 -3.17
CA THR A 150 -8.37 9.64 -3.38
C THR A 150 -8.97 8.30 -3.79
N THR A 151 -8.45 7.69 -4.83
CA THR A 151 -8.72 6.28 -5.15
C THR A 151 -7.88 5.40 -4.25
N TYR A 152 -8.49 4.38 -3.63
CA TYR A 152 -7.76 3.38 -2.86
C TYR A 152 -7.96 2.00 -3.45
N ARG A 153 -6.89 1.36 -3.90
CA ARG A 153 -6.87 -0.02 -4.41
C ARG A 153 -5.93 -0.90 -3.62
N PHE A 154 -6.35 -2.14 -3.45
CA PHE A 154 -5.56 -3.17 -2.79
C PHE A 154 -5.96 -4.55 -3.30
N PHE A 155 -5.20 -5.57 -2.94
CA PHE A 155 -5.53 -6.95 -3.29
C PHE A 155 -5.59 -7.85 -2.06
N THR A 156 -6.22 -9.00 -2.25
CA THR A 156 -6.24 -10.09 -1.27
C THR A 156 -6.27 -11.45 -1.97
N TYR A 157 -5.77 -12.45 -1.28
CA TYR A 157 -5.93 -13.86 -1.66
C TYR A 157 -7.06 -14.55 -0.90
N VAL A 158 -7.60 -13.91 0.15
CA VAL A 158 -8.63 -14.48 1.02
C VAL A 158 -9.73 -13.45 1.30
N PRO A 159 -10.63 -13.19 0.31
CA PRO A 159 -11.67 -12.17 0.43
C PRO A 159 -12.54 -12.25 1.70
N PRO A 160 -12.99 -13.44 2.17
CA PRO A 160 -13.84 -13.49 3.35
C PRO A 160 -13.15 -12.95 4.63
N LEU A 161 -11.85 -13.21 4.79
CA LEU A 161 -11.10 -12.73 5.95
C LEU A 161 -10.80 -11.23 5.84
N MET A 162 -10.47 -10.77 4.64
CA MET A 162 -10.27 -9.35 4.36
C MET A 162 -11.55 -8.54 4.66
N LYS A 163 -12.71 -8.98 4.17
CA LYS A 163 -14.00 -8.30 4.39
C LYS A 163 -14.33 -8.17 5.87
N ARG A 164 -14.05 -9.20 6.69
CA ARG A 164 -14.24 -9.14 8.16
C ARG A 164 -13.44 -8.02 8.83
N LYS A 165 -12.37 -7.56 8.22
CA LYS A 165 -11.55 -6.45 8.74
C LYS A 165 -12.01 -5.10 8.17
N TYR A 166 -12.23 -5.00 6.87
CA TYR A 166 -12.55 -3.75 6.19
C TYR A 166 -13.98 -3.26 6.42
N GLU A 167 -14.97 -4.14 6.31
CA GLU A 167 -16.39 -3.75 6.41
C GLU A 167 -16.76 -3.19 7.79
N PRO A 168 -16.36 -3.81 8.93
CA PRO A 168 -16.63 -3.23 10.24
C PRO A 168 -15.85 -1.92 10.48
N SER A 169 -14.71 -1.75 9.81
CA SER A 169 -13.92 -0.51 9.90
C SER A 169 -14.50 0.66 9.11
N GLY A 170 -15.66 0.47 8.46
CA GLY A 170 -16.39 1.56 7.80
C GLY A 170 -15.99 1.79 6.34
N PHE A 171 -15.60 0.75 5.62
CA PHE A 171 -15.39 0.80 4.18
C PHE A 171 -16.52 0.15 3.39
N ASP A 172 -16.86 0.75 2.26
CA ASP A 172 -17.56 0.12 1.15
C ASP A 172 -16.53 -0.45 0.17
N LEU A 173 -16.72 -1.71 -0.19
CA LEU A 173 -15.79 -2.47 -1.01
C LEU A 173 -16.39 -2.76 -2.38
N THR A 174 -15.62 -2.51 -3.43
CA THR A 174 -15.96 -2.88 -4.81
C THR A 174 -14.92 -3.87 -5.33
N LEU A 175 -15.37 -5.04 -5.81
CA LEU A 175 -14.49 -5.97 -6.52
C LEU A 175 -14.24 -5.43 -7.92
N GLU A 176 -13.00 -5.10 -8.23
CA GLU A 176 -12.60 -4.58 -9.53
C GLU A 176 -12.21 -5.72 -10.47
N HIS A 177 -11.32 -6.61 -10.02
CA HIS A 177 -10.81 -7.70 -10.84
C HIS A 177 -10.58 -8.98 -10.04
N LEU A 178 -10.75 -10.12 -10.72
CA LEU A 178 -10.32 -11.44 -10.27
C LEU A 178 -9.26 -11.97 -11.24
N VAL A 179 -8.05 -12.17 -10.75
CA VAL A 179 -6.92 -12.66 -11.54
C VAL A 179 -6.71 -14.15 -11.24
N VAL A 180 -7.38 -15.00 -12.01
CA VAL A 180 -7.33 -16.47 -11.83
C VAL A 180 -6.02 -17.11 -12.27
N LYS A 181 -5.27 -16.45 -13.16
CA LYS A 181 -3.94 -16.92 -13.62
C LYS A 181 -2.84 -16.68 -12.58
N ASN A 182 -3.12 -15.90 -11.54
CA ASN A 182 -2.22 -15.78 -10.39
C ASN A 182 -2.41 -17.01 -9.49
N VAL A 183 -1.34 -17.51 -8.89
CA VAL A 183 -1.40 -18.68 -7.99
C VAL A 183 -0.81 -18.28 -6.63
N PRO A 184 -1.65 -18.20 -5.58
CA PRO A 184 -3.12 -18.36 -5.57
C PRO A 184 -3.84 -17.26 -6.34
N PRO A 185 -5.13 -17.43 -6.74
CA PRO A 185 -5.93 -16.39 -7.38
C PRO A 185 -5.92 -15.09 -6.56
N MET A 186 -5.87 -13.95 -7.24
CA MET A 186 -5.80 -12.63 -6.61
C MET A 186 -7.07 -11.83 -6.90
N TRP A 187 -7.69 -11.30 -5.84
CA TRP A 187 -8.85 -10.40 -5.92
C TRP A 187 -8.39 -8.97 -5.67
N ILE A 188 -8.68 -8.09 -6.63
CA ILE A 188 -8.37 -6.65 -6.54
C ILE A 188 -9.65 -5.92 -6.19
N TYR A 189 -9.56 -5.10 -5.14
CA TYR A 189 -10.65 -4.29 -4.63
C TYR A 189 -10.31 -2.81 -4.64
N SER A 190 -11.32 -1.99 -4.83
CA SER A 190 -11.30 -0.61 -4.35
C SER A 190 -12.11 -0.50 -3.05
N ALA A 191 -11.72 0.45 -2.21
CA ALA A 191 -12.43 0.74 -0.98
C ALA A 191 -12.66 2.25 -0.83
N LYS A 192 -13.85 2.61 -0.32
CA LYS A 192 -14.24 3.98 -0.03
C LYS A 192 -14.79 4.06 1.40
N GLY A 193 -14.38 5.07 2.15
CA GLY A 193 -14.92 5.32 3.47
C GLY A 193 -16.41 5.65 3.40
N ARG A 194 -17.22 5.00 4.24
CA ARG A 194 -18.66 5.29 4.37
C ARG A 194 -18.86 6.72 4.86
N THR A 195 -19.90 7.35 4.37
CA THR A 195 -20.38 8.66 4.84
C THR A 195 -20.92 8.58 6.27
#